data_e048b12b1600ae54d9240e61dcc49a34
#
_entry.id   e048b12b1600ae54d9240e61dcc49a34
#
_cell.length_a   1.000
_cell.length_b   1.000
_cell.length_c   1.000
_cell.angle_alpha   90.00
_cell.angle_beta   90.00
_cell.angle_gamma   90.00
#
_symmetry.space_group_name_H-M   'P 1'
#
loop_
_entity.id
_entity.type
_entity.pdbx_description
1 polymer ?
#
loop_
_entity_poly.entity_id
_entity_poly.type
_entity_poly.pdbx_seq_one_letter_code
_entity_poly.pdbx_strand_id
1 'polypeptide(L)'
;MAVKVAINGFGRIGRLAFRQMFGAEGYEVVAINDLTDPKMLAHLLKYDTAQGGYAGHIGEGKHTVEAGEDSITVDGKKITIYKEAKAADLPWGEIGVDVVLECTGFYTSKEKAQAHIDAGAKKVVISAPAGNDLKTIVYSVNENTLTADDTIISAASCTTNCLAPMAKALNDYAPIQSGIMSTIHAYTGDQMILDGPHRKGDLRRARAGAANIVPNSTGAAKAIGLVIPELNGKLIGSAQRVPVPTGSTTILTAVVKKAGVTKEDINAAMKAAACESFGYNEDPIVSSDVIGMRYGSLFDATQTMVAQIAEDLYEVQVVSWYDNENSYTSQMVRTIKYFAELA
;
A
#
# COMPACT_ATOMS: atom_id res chain seq x y z
N MET A 1 -14.90 -8.21 -19.00
CA MET A 1 -14.26 -7.07 -19.74
C MET A 1 -13.12 -6.55 -18.89
N ALA A 2 -12.07 -5.97 -19.48
CA ALA A 2 -11.00 -5.35 -18.69
C ALA A 2 -11.51 -4.08 -17.99
N VAL A 3 -11.09 -3.86 -16.76
CA VAL A 3 -11.40 -2.65 -15.97
C VAL A 3 -10.60 -1.48 -16.52
N LYS A 4 -11.29 -0.43 -16.97
CA LYS A 4 -10.66 0.80 -17.45
C LYS A 4 -10.23 1.67 -16.27
N VAL A 5 -8.92 1.79 -16.07
CA VAL A 5 -8.33 2.50 -14.95
C VAL A 5 -7.67 3.80 -15.44
N ALA A 6 -8.01 4.92 -14.81
CA ALA A 6 -7.25 6.16 -14.91
C ALA A 6 -6.40 6.35 -13.63
N ILE A 7 -5.16 6.82 -13.80
CA ILE A 7 -4.25 7.07 -12.67
C ILE A 7 -4.11 8.58 -12.48
N ASN A 8 -4.56 9.09 -11.35
CA ASN A 8 -4.39 10.49 -10.97
C ASN A 8 -3.19 10.62 -10.03
N GLY A 9 -2.09 11.17 -10.52
CA GLY A 9 -0.79 11.22 -9.86
C GLY A 9 0.13 10.08 -10.28
N PHE A 10 1.15 10.39 -11.06
CA PHE A 10 2.11 9.42 -11.59
C PHE A 10 3.44 9.45 -10.83
N GLY A 11 3.33 9.59 -9.49
CA GLY A 11 4.42 9.45 -8.52
C GLY A 11 4.90 8.01 -8.35
N ARG A 12 5.55 7.70 -7.23
CA ARG A 12 6.05 6.35 -6.92
C ARG A 12 4.95 5.29 -7.06
N ILE A 13 3.84 5.46 -6.34
CA ILE A 13 2.74 4.49 -6.29
C ILE A 13 2.02 4.39 -7.63
N GLY A 14 1.70 5.53 -8.27
CA GLY A 14 1.04 5.53 -9.59
C GLY A 14 1.86 4.80 -10.66
N ARG A 15 3.20 4.99 -10.68
CA ARG A 15 4.07 4.27 -11.62
C ARG A 15 4.15 2.77 -11.34
N LEU A 16 4.20 2.35 -10.07
CA LEU A 16 4.20 0.93 -9.73
C LEU A 16 2.86 0.27 -10.02
N ALA A 17 1.74 0.97 -9.78
CA ALA A 17 0.42 0.50 -10.17
C ALA A 17 0.32 0.33 -11.69
N PHE A 18 0.81 1.31 -12.45
CA PHE A 18 0.91 1.21 -13.90
C PHE A 18 1.67 -0.05 -14.33
N ARG A 19 2.87 -0.28 -13.78
CA ARG A 19 3.70 -1.47 -14.10
C ARG A 19 2.99 -2.79 -13.82
N GLN A 20 2.12 -2.84 -12.83
CA GLN A 20 1.39 -4.06 -12.47
C GLN A 20 0.13 -4.27 -13.30
N MET A 21 -0.51 -3.20 -13.77
CA MET A 21 -1.75 -3.26 -14.56
C MET A 21 -1.50 -3.27 -16.06
N PHE A 22 -0.42 -2.62 -16.55
CA PHE A 22 -0.16 -2.52 -17.98
C PHE A 22 0.16 -3.90 -18.57
N GLY A 23 -0.65 -4.31 -19.54
CA GLY A 23 -0.56 -5.64 -20.17
C GLY A 23 -1.04 -6.80 -19.30
N ALA A 24 -1.49 -6.57 -18.08
CA ALA A 24 -2.05 -7.60 -17.21
C ALA A 24 -3.53 -7.90 -17.57
N GLU A 25 -3.91 -9.16 -17.44
CA GLU A 25 -5.27 -9.60 -17.69
C GLU A 25 -6.27 -8.96 -16.72
N GLY A 26 -7.36 -8.43 -17.26
CA GLY A 26 -8.41 -7.81 -16.47
C GLY A 26 -8.25 -6.32 -16.24
N TYR A 27 -7.17 -5.68 -16.73
CA TYR A 27 -6.93 -4.23 -16.59
C TYR A 27 -6.66 -3.55 -17.93
N GLU A 28 -7.10 -2.32 -18.04
CA GLU A 28 -6.72 -1.40 -19.10
C GLU A 28 -6.41 -0.02 -18.51
N VAL A 29 -5.15 0.39 -18.49
CA VAL A 29 -4.79 1.78 -18.14
C VAL A 29 -5.11 2.65 -19.34
N VAL A 30 -6.14 3.50 -19.21
CA VAL A 30 -6.65 4.33 -20.32
C VAL A 30 -6.10 5.74 -20.30
N ALA A 31 -5.70 6.27 -19.13
CA ALA A 31 -5.19 7.62 -18.98
C ALA A 31 -4.36 7.82 -17.72
N ILE A 32 -3.53 8.84 -17.73
CA ILE A 32 -2.78 9.35 -16.57
C ILE A 32 -3.09 10.83 -16.45
N ASN A 33 -3.24 11.35 -15.24
CA ASN A 33 -3.22 12.78 -14.97
C ASN A 33 -2.06 13.10 -14.02
N ASP A 34 -1.18 14.02 -14.44
CA ASP A 34 -0.08 14.52 -13.62
C ASP A 34 0.36 15.89 -14.14
N LEU A 35 0.68 16.82 -13.25
CA LEU A 35 1.09 18.18 -13.63
C LEU A 35 2.54 18.23 -14.15
N THR A 36 3.28 17.15 -14.00
CA THR A 36 4.67 17.01 -14.46
C THR A 36 4.73 16.76 -15.97
N ASP A 37 5.81 17.22 -16.59
CA ASP A 37 6.06 17.04 -18.02
C ASP A 37 6.18 15.55 -18.39
N PRO A 38 5.55 15.11 -19.52
CA PRO A 38 5.58 13.71 -19.97
C PRO A 38 6.98 13.14 -20.14
N LYS A 39 7.96 13.95 -20.56
CA LYS A 39 9.36 13.53 -20.68
C LYS A 39 9.95 13.11 -19.32
N MET A 40 9.66 13.85 -18.26
CA MET A 40 10.08 13.50 -16.91
C MET A 40 9.36 12.25 -16.41
N LEU A 41 8.06 12.14 -16.66
CA LEU A 41 7.27 10.97 -16.23
C LEU A 41 7.73 9.69 -16.94
N ALA A 42 7.98 9.75 -18.25
CA ALA A 42 8.53 8.64 -19.02
C ALA A 42 9.92 8.25 -18.53
N HIS A 43 10.80 9.23 -18.24
CA HIS A 43 12.12 8.97 -17.68
C HIS A 43 12.05 8.23 -16.35
N LEU A 44 11.18 8.71 -15.43
CA LEU A 44 11.00 8.09 -14.10
C LEU A 44 10.25 6.74 -14.14
N LEU A 45 9.47 6.46 -15.18
CA LEU A 45 8.94 5.12 -15.42
C LEU A 45 10.03 4.19 -15.94
N LYS A 46 10.85 4.68 -16.86
CA LYS A 46 11.93 3.91 -17.48
C LYS A 46 13.01 3.50 -16.48
N TYR A 47 13.40 4.41 -15.60
CA TYR A 47 14.48 4.22 -14.61
C TYR A 47 13.95 4.38 -13.19
N ASP A 48 14.26 3.43 -12.32
CA ASP A 48 13.82 3.43 -10.93
C ASP A 48 14.91 2.82 -10.05
N THR A 49 15.45 3.62 -9.14
CA THR A 49 16.56 3.19 -8.28
C THR A 49 16.13 2.15 -7.24
N ALA A 50 14.92 2.31 -6.68
CA ALA A 50 14.46 1.44 -5.59
C ALA A 50 13.84 0.12 -6.09
N GLN A 51 13.14 0.16 -7.26
CA GLN A 51 12.36 -0.96 -7.76
C GLN A 51 12.92 -1.56 -9.07
N GLY A 52 14.07 -1.08 -9.51
CA GLY A 52 14.60 -1.42 -10.84
C GLY A 52 13.82 -0.73 -11.97
N GLY A 53 14.50 -0.43 -13.07
CA GLY A 53 13.88 0.23 -14.23
C GLY A 53 12.82 -0.63 -14.90
N TYR A 54 11.73 -0.03 -15.35
CA TYR A 54 10.68 -0.74 -16.09
C TYR A 54 11.18 -1.25 -17.46
N ALA A 55 12.10 -0.50 -18.08
CA ALA A 55 12.76 -0.93 -19.31
C ALA A 55 13.80 -2.04 -19.12
N GLY A 56 14.04 -2.50 -17.89
CA GLY A 56 15.13 -3.41 -17.55
C GLY A 56 16.46 -2.70 -17.42
N HIS A 57 17.55 -3.46 -17.39
CA HIS A 57 18.92 -2.92 -17.46
C HIS A 57 19.21 -2.30 -18.82
N ILE A 58 20.20 -1.40 -18.88
CA ILE A 58 20.62 -0.80 -20.16
C ILE A 58 21.05 -1.93 -21.13
N GLY A 59 20.39 -1.96 -22.29
CA GLY A 59 20.59 -2.99 -23.31
C GLY A 59 19.71 -4.25 -23.18
N GLU A 60 18.96 -4.41 -22.07
CA GLU A 60 18.04 -5.54 -21.89
C GLU A 60 16.76 -5.40 -22.73
N GLY A 61 16.23 -4.17 -22.84
CA GLY A 61 15.06 -3.88 -23.68
C GLY A 61 13.77 -4.58 -23.24
N LYS A 62 13.56 -4.74 -21.94
CA LYS A 62 12.38 -5.42 -21.38
C LYS A 62 11.07 -4.75 -21.74
N HIS A 63 11.03 -3.41 -21.67
CA HIS A 63 9.93 -2.57 -22.13
C HIS A 63 10.47 -1.33 -22.84
N THR A 64 9.77 -0.89 -23.89
CA THR A 64 10.03 0.41 -24.50
C THR A 64 9.21 1.48 -23.77
N VAL A 65 9.82 2.64 -23.48
CA VAL A 65 9.14 3.76 -22.85
C VAL A 65 9.58 5.05 -23.56
N GLU A 66 8.65 5.72 -24.21
CA GLU A 66 8.88 6.93 -24.98
C GLU A 66 7.95 8.05 -24.54
N ALA A 67 8.44 9.29 -24.50
CA ALA A 67 7.63 10.47 -24.23
C ALA A 67 7.09 11.06 -25.53
N GLY A 68 5.80 11.35 -25.58
CA GLY A 68 5.18 12.24 -26.53
C GLY A 68 4.99 13.65 -25.97
N GLU A 69 4.29 14.51 -26.69
CA GLU A 69 3.96 15.87 -26.25
C GLU A 69 2.96 15.85 -25.07
N ASP A 70 1.92 15.00 -25.18
CA ASP A 70 0.82 14.83 -24.23
C ASP A 70 0.64 13.37 -23.79
N SER A 71 1.69 12.56 -23.85
CA SER A 71 1.53 11.10 -23.70
C SER A 71 2.83 10.42 -23.31
N ILE A 72 2.68 9.18 -22.82
CA ILE A 72 3.74 8.18 -22.75
C ILE A 72 3.33 7.01 -23.65
N THR A 73 4.27 6.55 -24.48
CA THR A 73 4.09 5.32 -25.27
C THR A 73 4.90 4.21 -24.63
N VAL A 74 4.25 3.10 -24.28
CA VAL A 74 4.87 1.91 -23.70
C VAL A 74 4.57 0.72 -24.60
N ASP A 75 5.61 0.05 -25.09
CA ASP A 75 5.51 -1.10 -26.01
C ASP A 75 4.56 -0.83 -27.19
N GLY A 76 4.66 0.38 -27.75
CA GLY A 76 3.83 0.84 -28.86
C GLY A 76 2.41 1.30 -28.50
N LYS A 77 1.95 1.11 -27.26
CA LYS A 77 0.65 1.60 -26.78
C LYS A 77 0.76 3.01 -26.22
N LYS A 78 0.09 3.97 -26.85
CA LYS A 78 0.02 5.38 -26.39
C LYS A 78 -0.95 5.50 -25.22
N ILE A 79 -0.50 6.12 -24.11
CA ILE A 79 -1.31 6.50 -22.95
C ILE A 79 -1.32 8.01 -22.84
N THR A 80 -2.50 8.61 -22.90
CA THR A 80 -2.67 10.07 -22.79
C THR A 80 -2.36 10.55 -21.39
N ILE A 81 -1.63 11.67 -21.28
CA ILE A 81 -1.37 12.39 -20.04
C ILE A 81 -2.14 13.69 -20.04
N TYR A 82 -3.08 13.80 -19.14
CA TYR A 82 -3.75 15.05 -18.81
C TYR A 82 -2.92 15.85 -17.81
N LYS A 83 -3.04 17.17 -17.83
CA LYS A 83 -2.32 18.10 -16.93
C LYS A 83 -3.30 18.98 -16.16
N GLU A 84 -4.38 18.36 -15.68
CA GLU A 84 -5.46 19.07 -15.00
C GLU A 84 -5.24 19.11 -13.50
N ALA A 85 -5.21 20.32 -12.93
CA ALA A 85 -5.07 20.53 -11.50
C ALA A 85 -6.38 20.22 -10.74
N LYS A 86 -7.52 20.41 -11.40
CA LYS A 86 -8.85 20.15 -10.83
C LYS A 86 -9.39 18.83 -11.37
N ALA A 87 -9.62 17.89 -10.48
CA ALA A 87 -10.13 16.57 -10.86
C ALA A 87 -11.50 16.62 -11.57
N ALA A 88 -12.33 17.62 -11.25
CA ALA A 88 -13.64 17.80 -11.86
C ALA A 88 -13.59 18.18 -13.36
N ASP A 89 -12.44 18.70 -13.82
CA ASP A 89 -12.26 19.12 -15.22
C ASP A 89 -11.69 17.99 -16.10
N LEU A 90 -11.48 16.78 -15.51
CA LEU A 90 -10.94 15.62 -16.22
C LEU A 90 -12.04 14.87 -17.00
N PRO A 91 -11.75 14.34 -18.21
CA PRO A 91 -12.77 13.76 -19.09
C PRO A 91 -13.08 12.28 -18.77
N TRP A 92 -13.18 11.91 -17.49
CA TRP A 92 -13.33 10.50 -17.10
C TRP A 92 -14.59 9.83 -17.67
N GLY A 93 -15.69 10.57 -17.72
CA GLY A 93 -16.94 10.08 -18.33
C GLY A 93 -16.82 9.87 -19.84
N GLU A 94 -16.15 10.78 -20.56
CA GLU A 94 -15.99 10.73 -22.02
C GLU A 94 -15.15 9.53 -22.46
N ILE A 95 -14.09 9.20 -21.70
CA ILE A 95 -13.21 8.06 -22.01
C ILE A 95 -13.66 6.75 -21.31
N GLY A 96 -14.77 6.80 -20.57
CA GLY A 96 -15.41 5.64 -19.95
C GLY A 96 -14.60 4.97 -18.85
N VAL A 97 -14.04 5.78 -17.93
CA VAL A 97 -13.25 5.29 -16.79
C VAL A 97 -14.14 4.53 -15.81
N ASP A 98 -13.79 3.28 -15.54
CA ASP A 98 -14.45 2.49 -14.50
C ASP A 98 -13.94 2.85 -13.11
N VAL A 99 -12.61 2.95 -12.93
CA VAL A 99 -11.98 3.26 -11.64
C VAL A 99 -10.91 4.31 -11.82
N VAL A 100 -10.97 5.37 -11.00
CA VAL A 100 -9.84 6.28 -10.80
C VAL A 100 -9.01 5.78 -9.64
N LEU A 101 -7.71 5.59 -9.89
CA LEU A 101 -6.71 5.40 -8.84
C LEU A 101 -6.14 6.77 -8.45
N GLU A 102 -6.49 7.25 -7.24
CA GLU A 102 -6.05 8.53 -6.71
C GLU A 102 -4.73 8.39 -5.96
N CYS A 103 -3.63 8.88 -6.54
CA CYS A 103 -2.27 8.79 -6.02
C CYS A 103 -1.58 10.14 -5.78
N THR A 104 -2.30 11.28 -5.89
CA THR A 104 -1.70 12.61 -5.72
C THR A 104 -1.44 12.99 -4.27
N GLY A 105 -2.20 12.39 -3.34
CA GLY A 105 -2.23 12.77 -1.94
C GLY A 105 -2.99 14.08 -1.65
N PHE A 106 -3.72 14.65 -2.63
CA PHE A 106 -4.56 15.84 -2.46
C PHE A 106 -6.03 15.48 -2.21
N TYR A 107 -6.55 14.47 -2.89
CA TYR A 107 -7.95 14.03 -2.82
C TYR A 107 -8.11 12.88 -1.82
N THR A 108 -7.65 13.08 -0.58
CA THR A 108 -7.58 12.06 0.47
C THR A 108 -8.76 12.10 1.45
N SER A 109 -9.95 12.47 0.98
CA SER A 109 -11.22 12.37 1.72
C SER A 109 -12.33 12.05 0.73
N LYS A 110 -13.46 11.53 1.24
CA LYS A 110 -14.65 11.26 0.42
C LYS A 110 -15.11 12.50 -0.32
N GLU A 111 -15.24 13.63 0.41
CA GLU A 111 -15.64 14.92 -0.13
C GLU A 111 -14.77 15.38 -1.29
N LYS A 112 -13.44 15.32 -1.13
CA LYS A 112 -12.53 15.75 -2.18
C LYS A 112 -12.53 14.79 -3.37
N ALA A 113 -12.51 13.48 -3.11
CA ALA A 113 -12.47 12.46 -4.15
C ALA A 113 -13.78 12.40 -4.96
N GLN A 114 -14.88 12.98 -4.45
CA GLN A 114 -16.15 13.14 -5.17
C GLN A 114 -15.95 13.86 -6.51
N ALA A 115 -14.96 14.76 -6.62
CA ALA A 115 -14.64 15.45 -7.88
C ALA A 115 -14.33 14.50 -9.05
N HIS A 116 -13.81 13.31 -8.79
CA HIS A 116 -13.59 12.29 -9.83
C HIS A 116 -14.89 11.63 -10.27
N ILE A 117 -15.83 11.41 -9.35
CA ILE A 117 -17.18 10.91 -9.68
C ILE A 117 -17.94 11.96 -10.50
N ASP A 118 -17.85 13.24 -10.07
CA ASP A 118 -18.48 14.37 -10.79
C ASP A 118 -17.91 14.52 -12.22
N ALA A 119 -16.63 14.18 -12.42
CA ALA A 119 -15.98 14.10 -13.73
C ALA A 119 -16.39 12.85 -14.56
N GLY A 120 -17.24 11.98 -14.02
CA GLY A 120 -17.82 10.83 -14.71
C GLY A 120 -17.12 9.49 -14.51
N ALA A 121 -16.20 9.38 -13.57
CA ALA A 121 -15.68 8.07 -13.14
C ALA A 121 -16.75 7.30 -12.37
N LYS A 122 -16.81 5.97 -12.54
CA LYS A 122 -17.79 5.16 -11.80
C LYS A 122 -17.37 4.92 -10.36
N LYS A 123 -16.08 4.71 -10.11
CA LYS A 123 -15.51 4.40 -8.79
C LYS A 123 -14.15 5.09 -8.58
N VAL A 124 -13.78 5.29 -7.30
CA VAL A 124 -12.48 5.87 -6.91
C VAL A 124 -11.83 5.03 -5.82
N VAL A 125 -10.56 4.68 -6.01
CA VAL A 125 -9.70 4.07 -4.99
C VAL A 125 -8.64 5.08 -4.56
N ILE A 126 -8.69 5.52 -3.30
CA ILE A 126 -7.73 6.46 -2.73
C ILE A 126 -6.53 5.68 -2.19
N SER A 127 -5.31 6.00 -2.67
CA SER A 127 -4.06 5.35 -2.27
C SER A 127 -3.49 5.90 -0.94
N ALA A 128 -4.35 6.20 0.01
CA ALA A 128 -3.98 6.74 1.32
C ALA A 128 -5.10 6.52 2.34
N PRO A 129 -4.83 6.60 3.65
CA PRO A 129 -5.88 6.75 4.66
C PRO A 129 -6.75 7.99 4.37
N ALA A 130 -8.07 7.85 4.38
CA ALA A 130 -8.98 8.88 3.85
C ALA A 130 -10.16 9.23 4.77
N GLY A 131 -10.00 9.11 6.07
CA GLY A 131 -11.04 9.40 7.07
C GLY A 131 -11.84 8.17 7.46
N ASN A 132 -12.97 8.40 8.17
CA ASN A 132 -13.83 7.34 8.69
C ASN A 132 -15.23 7.34 8.05
N ASP A 133 -15.47 8.23 7.09
CA ASP A 133 -16.73 8.41 6.37
C ASP A 133 -16.80 7.61 5.06
N LEU A 134 -15.78 6.80 4.82
CA LEU A 134 -15.70 5.85 3.71
C LEU A 134 -15.03 4.55 4.16
N LYS A 135 -15.25 3.46 3.43
CA LYS A 135 -14.66 2.18 3.77
C LYS A 135 -13.16 2.17 3.53
N THR A 136 -12.42 1.64 4.51
CA THR A 136 -10.98 1.38 4.42
C THR A 136 -10.78 -0.10 4.20
N ILE A 137 -10.13 -0.46 3.09
CA ILE A 137 -10.01 -1.85 2.61
C ILE A 137 -8.56 -2.31 2.66
N VAL A 138 -8.38 -3.51 3.19
CA VAL A 138 -7.18 -4.32 3.03
C VAL A 138 -7.60 -5.62 2.35
N TYR A 139 -7.13 -5.85 1.14
CA TYR A 139 -7.47 -7.04 0.36
C TYR A 139 -7.06 -8.33 1.09
N SER A 140 -7.89 -9.35 1.03
CA SER A 140 -7.86 -10.61 1.80
C SER A 140 -8.10 -10.47 3.30
N VAL A 141 -8.59 -9.31 3.77
CA VAL A 141 -8.99 -9.11 5.17
C VAL A 141 -10.45 -8.67 5.28
N ASN A 142 -10.86 -7.64 4.53
CA ASN A 142 -12.21 -7.08 4.63
C ASN A 142 -12.81 -6.57 3.30
N GLU A 143 -12.27 -6.94 2.14
CA GLU A 143 -12.82 -6.55 0.83
C GLU A 143 -14.27 -7.03 0.63
N ASN A 144 -14.63 -8.13 1.29
CA ASN A 144 -15.99 -8.68 1.28
C ASN A 144 -17.04 -7.77 1.95
N THR A 145 -16.61 -6.71 2.62
CA THR A 145 -17.51 -5.68 3.18
C THR A 145 -17.98 -4.69 2.13
N LEU A 146 -17.34 -4.65 0.96
CA LEU A 146 -17.72 -3.79 -0.16
C LEU A 146 -19.04 -4.25 -0.79
N THR A 147 -19.80 -3.27 -1.27
CA THR A 147 -21.06 -3.46 -1.98
C THR A 147 -21.08 -2.67 -3.28
N ALA A 148 -22.06 -2.93 -4.14
CA ALA A 148 -22.25 -2.18 -5.40
C ALA A 148 -22.49 -0.67 -5.16
N ASP A 149 -23.06 -0.30 -4.02
CA ASP A 149 -23.35 1.10 -3.67
C ASP A 149 -22.11 1.92 -3.27
N ASP A 150 -21.00 1.24 -2.98
CA ASP A 150 -19.76 1.92 -2.67
C ASP A 150 -19.15 2.52 -3.95
N THR A 151 -18.84 3.81 -3.94
CA THR A 151 -18.24 4.51 -5.09
C THR A 151 -16.84 5.03 -4.80
N ILE A 152 -16.52 5.33 -3.53
CA ILE A 152 -15.22 5.87 -3.12
C ILE A 152 -14.73 5.09 -1.90
N ILE A 153 -13.52 4.53 -2.00
CA ILE A 153 -12.90 3.74 -0.93
C ILE A 153 -11.45 4.16 -0.69
N SER A 154 -10.94 3.83 0.50
CA SER A 154 -9.52 3.93 0.83
C SER A 154 -8.87 2.55 0.76
N ALA A 155 -7.70 2.44 0.10
CA ALA A 155 -6.86 1.26 0.15
C ALA A 155 -5.92 1.24 1.38
N ALA A 156 -6.25 2.00 2.43
CA ALA A 156 -5.47 2.11 3.66
C ALA A 156 -4.03 2.65 3.44
N SER A 157 -3.10 2.26 4.31
CA SER A 157 -1.67 2.56 4.17
C SER A 157 -0.87 1.28 3.94
N CYS A 158 0.38 1.41 3.49
CA CYS A 158 1.29 0.26 3.35
C CYS A 158 1.48 -0.51 4.66
N THR A 159 1.64 0.19 5.78
CA THR A 159 1.79 -0.42 7.10
C THR A 159 0.50 -1.12 7.55
N THR A 160 -0.69 -0.55 7.26
CA THR A 160 -1.97 -1.21 7.58
C THR A 160 -2.14 -2.48 6.75
N ASN A 161 -1.76 -2.47 5.48
CA ASN A 161 -1.80 -3.64 4.60
C ASN A 161 -0.83 -4.76 5.05
N CYS A 162 0.28 -4.41 5.71
CA CYS A 162 1.17 -5.38 6.32
C CYS A 162 0.63 -5.91 7.66
N LEU A 163 0.14 -5.02 8.53
CA LEU A 163 -0.31 -5.37 9.88
C LEU A 163 -1.59 -6.21 9.88
N ALA A 164 -2.57 -5.85 9.04
CA ALA A 164 -3.91 -6.41 9.13
C ALA A 164 -3.98 -7.93 8.89
N PRO A 165 -3.38 -8.52 7.85
CA PRO A 165 -3.41 -9.98 7.66
C PRO A 165 -2.77 -10.73 8.83
N MET A 166 -1.61 -10.27 9.31
CA MET A 166 -0.90 -10.87 10.45
C MET A 166 -1.71 -10.75 11.75
N ALA A 167 -2.26 -9.55 12.02
CA ALA A 167 -3.08 -9.32 13.23
C ALA A 167 -4.38 -10.14 13.19
N LYS A 168 -5.00 -10.28 12.00
CA LYS A 168 -6.20 -11.12 11.83
C LYS A 168 -5.88 -12.58 12.11
N ALA A 169 -4.86 -13.15 11.50
CA ALA A 169 -4.47 -14.54 11.69
C ALA A 169 -4.12 -14.83 13.17
N LEU A 170 -3.41 -13.90 13.84
CA LEU A 170 -3.12 -14.02 15.27
C LEU A 170 -4.41 -13.96 16.12
N ASN A 171 -5.29 -12.99 15.85
CA ASN A 171 -6.54 -12.81 16.61
C ASN A 171 -7.51 -13.97 16.42
N ASP A 172 -7.58 -14.55 15.22
CA ASP A 172 -8.41 -15.73 14.93
C ASP A 172 -7.88 -16.98 15.66
N TYR A 173 -6.56 -17.11 15.81
CA TYR A 173 -5.94 -18.21 16.55
C TYR A 173 -6.05 -18.01 18.06
N ALA A 174 -5.68 -16.83 18.56
CA ALA A 174 -5.69 -16.46 19.97
C ALA A 174 -6.11 -14.99 20.12
N PRO A 175 -7.31 -14.72 20.69
CA PRO A 175 -7.87 -13.36 20.74
C PRO A 175 -6.94 -12.35 21.40
N ILE A 176 -6.59 -11.30 20.66
CA ILE A 176 -5.75 -10.19 21.12
C ILE A 176 -6.51 -9.36 22.15
N GLN A 177 -5.90 -9.17 23.32
CA GLN A 177 -6.42 -8.33 24.40
C GLN A 177 -5.91 -6.90 24.28
N SER A 178 -4.61 -6.74 24.02
CA SER A 178 -3.94 -5.45 23.78
C SER A 178 -2.64 -5.69 23.01
N GLY A 179 -2.08 -4.64 22.43
CA GLY A 179 -0.80 -4.77 21.75
C GLY A 179 -0.16 -3.44 21.34
N ILE A 180 1.13 -3.51 21.10
CA ILE A 180 1.93 -2.41 20.55
C ILE A 180 2.51 -2.88 19.22
N MET A 181 2.22 -2.14 18.14
CA MET A 181 2.90 -2.37 16.88
C MET A 181 4.02 -1.33 16.70
N SER A 182 5.15 -1.78 16.20
CA SER A 182 6.23 -0.92 15.74
C SER A 182 6.55 -1.25 14.28
N THR A 183 6.67 -0.23 13.43
CA THR A 183 7.20 -0.46 12.10
C THR A 183 8.58 0.17 11.95
N ILE A 184 9.54 -0.63 11.49
CA ILE A 184 10.84 -0.16 11.03
C ILE A 184 10.66 0.08 9.53
N HIS A 185 10.56 1.35 9.15
CA HIS A 185 10.06 1.76 7.84
C HIS A 185 11.17 2.40 7.01
N ALA A 186 11.26 2.03 5.74
CA ALA A 186 12.12 2.75 4.79
C ALA A 186 11.76 4.24 4.74
N TYR A 187 12.72 5.12 4.41
CA TYR A 187 12.42 6.52 4.17
C TYR A 187 11.53 6.68 2.93
N THR A 188 10.77 7.75 2.86
CA THR A 188 9.86 8.02 1.74
C THR A 188 10.05 9.45 1.25
N GLY A 189 9.55 9.75 0.04
CA GLY A 189 9.72 11.04 -0.64
C GLY A 189 9.08 12.25 0.06
N ASP A 190 8.38 12.04 1.18
CA ASP A 190 7.90 13.13 2.02
C ASP A 190 8.95 13.62 3.04
N GLN A 191 10.05 12.88 3.25
CA GLN A 191 11.18 13.29 4.07
C GLN A 191 12.16 14.16 3.26
N MET A 192 12.94 14.97 3.95
CA MET A 192 13.96 15.78 3.31
C MET A 192 15.21 14.95 2.99
N ILE A 193 15.88 15.25 1.88
CA ILE A 193 17.19 14.65 1.53
C ILE A 193 18.27 15.15 2.49
N LEU A 194 18.38 16.48 2.65
CA LEU A 194 19.17 17.16 3.67
C LEU A 194 18.22 17.92 4.61
N ASP A 195 18.73 18.37 5.76
CA ASP A 195 17.94 19.17 6.71
C ASP A 195 17.34 20.39 6.02
N GLY A 196 16.01 20.51 6.06
CA GLY A 196 15.31 21.61 5.40
C GLY A 196 13.85 21.71 5.82
N PRO A 197 13.15 22.80 5.47
CA PRO A 197 11.77 23.00 5.86
C PRO A 197 10.85 21.93 5.30
N HIS A 198 10.17 21.19 6.17
CA HIS A 198 9.18 20.22 5.77
C HIS A 198 7.85 20.90 5.45
N ARG A 199 7.24 20.59 4.29
CA ARG A 199 6.03 21.27 3.78
C ARG A 199 4.81 21.24 4.72
N LYS A 200 4.74 20.24 5.64
CA LYS A 200 3.67 20.11 6.66
C LYS A 200 4.15 20.48 8.07
N GLY A 201 5.33 21.08 8.23
CA GLY A 201 5.86 21.51 9.53
C GLY A 201 6.32 20.39 10.47
N ASP A 202 6.47 19.15 9.99
CA ASP A 202 6.99 18.06 10.82
C ASP A 202 8.49 18.22 11.02
N LEU A 203 8.91 18.51 12.26
CA LEU A 203 10.30 18.80 12.61
C LEU A 203 11.23 17.59 12.46
N ARG A 204 10.72 16.37 12.64
CA ARG A 204 11.53 15.15 12.49
C ARG A 204 11.69 14.78 11.01
N ARG A 205 10.64 14.89 10.20
CA ARG A 205 10.71 14.67 8.75
C ARG A 205 11.48 15.77 8.01
N ALA A 206 11.72 16.91 8.67
CA ALA A 206 12.59 17.98 8.18
C ALA A 206 14.08 17.60 8.19
N ARG A 207 14.46 16.51 8.85
CA ARG A 207 15.84 16.02 8.92
C ARG A 207 16.14 15.05 7.77
N ALA A 208 17.44 14.98 7.42
CA ALA A 208 17.95 14.13 6.34
C ALA A 208 17.54 12.66 6.50
N GLY A 209 16.68 12.16 5.63
CA GLY A 209 16.08 10.84 5.73
C GLY A 209 17.07 9.69 5.59
N ALA A 210 18.07 9.85 4.71
CA ALA A 210 19.08 8.82 4.44
C ALA A 210 20.23 8.77 5.47
N ALA A 211 20.20 9.66 6.49
CA ALA A 211 21.28 9.76 7.49
C ALA A 211 20.79 9.61 8.93
N ASN A 212 19.50 9.41 9.15
CA ASN A 212 18.91 9.39 10.49
C ASN A 212 17.90 8.26 10.69
N ILE A 213 17.82 7.77 11.94
CA ILE A 213 16.63 7.08 12.43
C ILE A 213 15.63 8.16 12.85
N VAL A 214 14.46 8.18 12.20
CA VAL A 214 13.46 9.24 12.39
C VAL A 214 12.20 8.67 13.05
N PRO A 215 12.00 8.89 14.38
CA PRO A 215 10.76 8.47 15.05
C PRO A 215 9.55 9.23 14.50
N ASN A 216 8.48 8.51 14.21
CA ASN A 216 7.23 9.05 13.67
C ASN A 216 6.02 8.41 14.33
N SER A 217 4.91 9.12 14.37
CA SER A 217 3.61 8.50 14.61
C SER A 217 3.17 7.69 13.40
N THR A 218 2.39 6.65 13.63
CA THR A 218 1.70 5.91 12.57
C THR A 218 0.21 5.81 12.89
N GLY A 219 -0.61 6.03 11.88
CA GLY A 219 -2.06 5.81 11.97
C GLY A 219 -2.46 4.34 11.80
N ALA A 220 -1.52 3.43 11.49
CA ALA A 220 -1.83 2.05 11.14
C ALA A 220 -2.51 1.29 12.28
N ALA A 221 -2.04 1.44 13.53
CA ALA A 221 -2.66 0.81 14.69
C ALA A 221 -4.10 1.31 14.94
N LYS A 222 -4.36 2.58 14.66
CA LYS A 222 -5.71 3.16 14.75
C LYS A 222 -6.61 2.69 13.61
N ALA A 223 -6.03 2.60 12.39
CA ALA A 223 -6.75 2.17 11.20
C ALA A 223 -7.12 0.68 11.24
N ILE A 224 -6.45 -0.12 12.08
CA ILE A 224 -6.76 -1.55 12.19
C ILE A 224 -8.20 -1.79 12.62
N GLY A 225 -8.76 -0.95 13.48
CA GLY A 225 -10.16 -1.04 13.94
C GLY A 225 -11.19 -0.75 12.84
N LEU A 226 -10.79 -0.09 11.73
CA LEU A 226 -11.64 0.12 10.56
C LEU A 226 -11.68 -1.12 9.67
N VAL A 227 -10.64 -1.96 9.75
CA VAL A 227 -10.45 -3.15 8.90
C VAL A 227 -10.85 -4.42 9.65
N ILE A 228 -10.51 -4.48 10.95
CA ILE A 228 -10.83 -5.59 11.87
C ILE A 228 -11.50 -4.98 13.11
N PRO A 229 -12.84 -4.85 13.12
CA PRO A 229 -13.58 -4.16 14.19
C PRO A 229 -13.31 -4.70 15.61
N GLU A 230 -13.02 -6.00 15.74
CA GLU A 230 -12.70 -6.65 17.02
C GLU A 230 -11.40 -6.13 17.65
N LEU A 231 -10.52 -5.50 16.86
CA LEU A 231 -9.26 -4.92 17.31
C LEU A 231 -9.36 -3.42 17.58
N ASN A 232 -10.55 -2.83 17.45
CA ASN A 232 -10.74 -1.40 17.71
C ASN A 232 -10.34 -1.03 19.13
N GLY A 233 -9.41 -0.08 19.28
CA GLY A 233 -8.92 0.39 20.57
C GLY A 233 -7.93 -0.52 21.28
N LYS A 234 -7.65 -1.74 20.77
CA LYS A 234 -6.72 -2.70 21.39
C LYS A 234 -5.26 -2.48 21.01
N LEU A 235 -4.99 -1.83 19.89
CA LEU A 235 -3.63 -1.63 19.38
C LEU A 235 -3.23 -0.15 19.40
N ILE A 236 -2.01 0.10 19.87
CA ILE A 236 -1.30 1.38 19.70
C ILE A 236 -0.05 1.16 18.86
N GLY A 237 0.56 2.22 18.32
CA GLY A 237 1.72 2.01 17.46
C GLY A 237 2.58 3.23 17.20
N SER A 238 3.81 2.94 16.78
CA SER A 238 4.83 3.90 16.38
C SER A 238 5.56 3.45 15.12
N ALA A 239 6.31 4.37 14.51
CA ALA A 239 7.16 4.09 13.37
C ALA A 239 8.56 4.63 13.63
N GLN A 240 9.57 3.89 13.18
CA GLN A 240 10.96 4.34 13.09
C GLN A 240 11.36 4.30 11.62
N ARG A 241 11.59 5.47 11.03
CA ARG A 241 12.10 5.52 9.66
C ARG A 241 13.60 5.39 9.66
N VAL A 242 14.12 4.54 8.78
CA VAL A 242 15.54 4.15 8.73
C VAL A 242 16.14 4.41 7.34
N PRO A 243 17.49 4.52 7.22
CA PRO A 243 18.17 4.83 5.97
C PRO A 243 18.19 3.66 4.96
N VAL A 244 17.03 3.16 4.57
CA VAL A 244 16.88 2.19 3.47
C VAL A 244 15.85 2.70 2.46
N PRO A 245 16.04 2.50 1.14
CA PRO A 245 15.19 3.11 0.11
C PRO A 245 13.81 2.47 0.02
N THR A 246 13.70 1.17 0.28
CA THR A 246 12.46 0.39 0.35
C THR A 246 12.72 -0.91 1.12
N GLY A 247 11.65 -1.63 1.47
CA GLY A 247 11.74 -2.79 2.36
C GLY A 247 11.60 -2.39 3.82
N SER A 248 10.48 -2.75 4.42
CA SER A 248 10.07 -2.38 5.78
C SER A 248 9.60 -3.60 6.54
N THR A 249 9.56 -3.52 7.87
CA THR A 249 9.02 -4.58 8.71
C THR A 249 8.07 -4.03 9.75
N THR A 250 7.02 -4.80 10.05
CA THR A 250 6.06 -4.53 11.14
C THR A 250 6.22 -5.58 12.21
N ILE A 251 6.45 -5.13 13.44
CA ILE A 251 6.54 -5.94 14.66
C ILE A 251 5.26 -5.69 15.45
N LEU A 252 4.51 -6.74 15.76
CA LEU A 252 3.37 -6.69 16.65
C LEU A 252 3.72 -7.48 17.91
N THR A 253 3.83 -6.77 19.04
CA THR A 253 3.88 -7.37 20.37
C THR A 253 2.50 -7.26 21.00
N ALA A 254 1.88 -8.39 21.31
CA ALA A 254 0.49 -8.43 21.76
C ALA A 254 0.31 -9.39 22.94
N VAL A 255 -0.60 -9.04 23.83
CA VAL A 255 -1.13 -9.97 24.85
C VAL A 255 -2.32 -10.68 24.21
N VAL A 256 -2.23 -12.00 24.15
CA VAL A 256 -3.30 -12.89 23.65
C VAL A 256 -3.87 -13.75 24.75
N LYS A 257 -5.15 -14.09 24.64
CA LYS A 257 -5.85 -14.93 25.62
C LYS A 257 -6.22 -16.28 25.03
N LYS A 258 -5.45 -17.32 25.41
CA LYS A 258 -5.69 -18.71 25.05
C LYS A 258 -4.77 -19.58 25.87
N ALA A 259 -5.23 -20.72 26.36
CA ALA A 259 -4.38 -21.69 27.04
C ALA A 259 -3.41 -22.40 26.07
N GLY A 260 -2.18 -22.64 26.51
CA GLY A 260 -1.21 -23.49 25.83
C GLY A 260 -0.69 -22.90 24.49
N VAL A 261 -0.51 -21.59 24.40
CA VAL A 261 0.05 -20.95 23.21
C VAL A 261 1.53 -21.27 23.07
N THR A 262 1.93 -21.77 21.90
CA THR A 262 3.33 -22.04 21.53
C THR A 262 3.73 -21.28 20.27
N LYS A 263 5.04 -21.13 20.05
CA LYS A 263 5.60 -20.58 18.81
C LYS A 263 5.17 -21.39 17.59
N GLU A 264 5.21 -22.71 17.73
CA GLU A 264 4.88 -23.67 16.67
C GLU A 264 3.42 -23.54 16.24
N ASP A 265 2.51 -23.40 17.20
CA ASP A 265 1.08 -23.23 16.92
C ASP A 265 0.76 -21.89 16.26
N ILE A 266 1.42 -20.81 16.71
CA ILE A 266 1.30 -19.50 16.04
C ILE A 266 1.80 -19.59 14.60
N ASN A 267 2.99 -20.15 14.38
CA ASN A 267 3.55 -20.30 13.04
C ASN A 267 2.66 -21.18 12.15
N ALA A 268 2.07 -22.25 12.71
CA ALA A 268 1.11 -23.11 12.00
C ALA A 268 -0.16 -22.33 11.62
N ALA A 269 -0.70 -21.51 12.51
CA ALA A 269 -1.86 -20.67 12.24
C ALA A 269 -1.56 -19.62 11.13
N MET A 270 -0.39 -18.98 11.17
CA MET A 270 0.04 -18.04 10.14
C MET A 270 0.23 -18.73 8.78
N LYS A 271 0.82 -19.93 8.78
CA LYS A 271 1.01 -20.74 7.56
C LYS A 271 -0.33 -21.16 6.96
N ALA A 272 -1.30 -21.52 7.80
CA ALA A 272 -2.66 -21.86 7.36
C ALA A 272 -3.44 -20.67 6.79
N ALA A 273 -3.14 -19.45 7.25
CA ALA A 273 -3.74 -18.21 6.76
C ALA A 273 -3.08 -17.67 5.47
N ALA A 274 -1.98 -18.29 5.01
CA ALA A 274 -1.24 -17.84 3.84
C ALA A 274 -2.11 -17.85 2.57
N CYS A 275 -1.98 -16.78 1.78
CA CYS A 275 -2.71 -16.59 0.53
C CYS A 275 -1.91 -15.69 -0.42
N GLU A 276 -2.49 -15.27 -1.55
CA GLU A 276 -1.82 -14.35 -2.50
C GLU A 276 -1.44 -12.98 -1.90
N SER A 277 -2.08 -12.58 -0.81
CA SER A 277 -1.85 -11.31 -0.11
C SER A 277 -1.01 -11.45 1.16
N PHE A 278 -1.01 -12.62 1.76
CA PHE A 278 -0.32 -12.93 3.01
C PHE A 278 0.62 -14.13 2.82
N GLY A 279 1.91 -13.83 2.69
CA GLY A 279 2.95 -14.84 2.51
C GLY A 279 3.48 -15.39 3.85
N TYR A 280 4.17 -16.52 3.78
CA TYR A 280 4.82 -17.18 4.91
C TYR A 280 6.27 -17.49 4.57
N ASN A 281 7.20 -17.15 5.47
CA ASN A 281 8.64 -17.32 5.28
C ASN A 281 9.31 -18.00 6.48
N GLU A 282 10.23 -18.89 6.20
CA GLU A 282 11.08 -19.61 7.19
C GLU A 282 12.57 -19.32 7.00
N ASP A 283 12.95 -18.57 5.95
CA ASP A 283 14.32 -18.18 5.69
C ASP A 283 14.75 -16.92 6.48
N PRO A 284 16.02 -16.79 6.87
CA PRO A 284 16.55 -15.63 7.57
C PRO A 284 16.78 -14.46 6.60
N ILE A 285 15.71 -13.80 6.18
CA ILE A 285 15.72 -12.70 5.22
C ILE A 285 15.95 -11.33 5.87
N VAL A 286 16.32 -10.36 5.04
CA VAL A 286 16.49 -8.94 5.41
C VAL A 286 15.69 -8.04 4.48
N SER A 287 15.65 -6.73 4.75
CA SER A 287 14.80 -5.78 4.04
C SER A 287 15.03 -5.72 2.52
N SER A 288 16.24 -5.99 2.02
CA SER A 288 16.52 -6.00 0.58
C SER A 288 15.89 -7.18 -0.17
N ASP A 289 15.62 -8.29 0.54
CA ASP A 289 15.06 -9.51 -0.06
C ASP A 289 13.56 -9.36 -0.38
N VAL A 290 12.90 -8.37 0.22
CA VAL A 290 11.48 -8.12 -0.01
C VAL A 290 11.20 -7.05 -1.06
N ILE A 291 12.24 -6.49 -1.68
CA ILE A 291 12.09 -5.49 -2.75
C ILE A 291 11.40 -6.11 -3.96
N GLY A 292 10.34 -5.46 -4.43
CA GLY A 292 9.53 -5.95 -5.56
C GLY A 292 8.53 -7.04 -5.20
N MET A 293 8.45 -7.44 -3.94
CA MET A 293 7.50 -8.44 -3.44
C MET A 293 6.05 -8.01 -3.65
N ARG A 294 5.17 -8.97 -3.93
CA ARG A 294 3.73 -8.74 -4.18
C ARG A 294 2.80 -9.14 -3.03
N TYR A 295 3.30 -9.84 -2.01
CA TYR A 295 2.52 -10.03 -0.79
C TYR A 295 2.31 -8.68 -0.10
N GLY A 296 1.12 -8.39 0.38
CA GLY A 296 0.85 -7.22 1.23
C GLY A 296 1.60 -7.30 2.55
N SER A 297 1.77 -8.53 3.04
CA SER A 297 2.44 -8.89 4.29
C SER A 297 3.12 -10.25 4.11
N LEU A 298 4.39 -10.36 4.45
CA LEU A 298 5.14 -11.62 4.46
C LEU A 298 5.52 -11.95 5.89
N PHE A 299 4.82 -12.91 6.49
CA PHE A 299 5.08 -13.35 7.86
C PHE A 299 6.45 -14.03 7.97
N ASP A 300 7.22 -13.65 8.99
CA ASP A 300 8.54 -14.21 9.30
C ASP A 300 8.46 -15.16 10.51
N ALA A 301 8.38 -16.46 10.23
CA ALA A 301 8.28 -17.49 11.24
C ALA A 301 9.53 -17.60 12.14
N THR A 302 10.67 -17.08 11.68
CA THR A 302 11.92 -17.09 12.45
C THR A 302 11.89 -16.13 13.63
N GLN A 303 11.04 -15.07 13.57
CA GLN A 303 10.97 -13.98 14.53
C GLN A 303 9.84 -14.12 15.56
N THR A 304 9.08 -15.22 15.54
CA THR A 304 8.02 -15.46 16.52
C THR A 304 8.59 -15.72 17.89
N MET A 305 8.10 -14.97 18.90
CA MET A 305 8.45 -15.12 20.31
C MET A 305 7.17 -15.29 21.14
N VAL A 306 7.24 -16.12 22.19
CA VAL A 306 6.12 -16.41 23.08
C VAL A 306 6.62 -16.44 24.52
N ALA A 307 5.95 -15.71 25.42
CA ALA A 307 6.18 -15.76 26.85
C ALA A 307 4.84 -15.89 27.58
N GLN A 308 4.72 -16.88 28.45
CA GLN A 308 3.54 -17.02 29.31
C GLN A 308 3.58 -15.98 30.44
N ILE A 309 2.50 -15.22 30.63
CA ILE A 309 2.37 -14.20 31.69
C ILE A 309 1.33 -14.59 32.77
N ALA A 310 0.35 -15.41 32.38
CA ALA A 310 -0.60 -16.03 33.31
C ALA A 310 -1.09 -17.36 32.71
N GLU A 311 -2.00 -18.09 33.42
CA GLU A 311 -2.47 -19.40 33.00
C GLU A 311 -2.97 -19.47 31.57
N ASP A 312 -3.75 -18.48 31.13
CA ASP A 312 -4.33 -18.36 29.78
C ASP A 312 -3.94 -17.08 29.05
N LEU A 313 -2.92 -16.36 29.52
CA LEU A 313 -2.42 -15.13 28.94
C LEU A 313 -0.96 -15.27 28.52
N TYR A 314 -0.68 -14.88 27.29
CA TYR A 314 0.64 -14.91 26.68
C TYR A 314 0.98 -13.58 26.04
N GLU A 315 2.22 -13.13 26.26
CA GLU A 315 2.83 -12.07 25.45
C GLU A 315 3.48 -12.73 24.25
N VAL A 316 3.10 -12.28 23.05
CA VAL A 316 3.61 -12.81 21.80
C VAL A 316 4.18 -11.68 20.95
N GLN A 317 5.29 -11.95 20.26
CA GLN A 317 5.79 -11.10 19.20
C GLN A 317 5.67 -11.85 17.87
N VAL A 318 5.07 -11.18 16.89
CA VAL A 318 4.99 -11.64 15.50
C VAL A 318 5.50 -10.55 14.57
N VAL A 319 6.14 -10.94 13.47
CA VAL A 319 6.83 -10.02 12.56
C VAL A 319 6.41 -10.32 11.13
N SER A 320 6.16 -9.26 10.37
CA SER A 320 5.94 -9.36 8.92
C SER A 320 6.76 -8.31 8.18
N TRP A 321 7.26 -8.72 7.02
CA TRP A 321 7.95 -7.87 6.04
C TRP A 321 6.99 -7.34 4.99
N TYR A 322 7.32 -6.19 4.42
CA TYR A 322 6.62 -5.63 3.26
C TYR A 322 7.52 -4.70 2.46
N ASP A 323 7.39 -4.74 1.15
CA ASP A 323 7.85 -3.64 0.33
C ASP A 323 6.84 -2.51 0.47
N ASN A 324 7.20 -1.43 1.16
CA ASN A 324 6.30 -0.33 1.45
C ASN A 324 5.74 0.36 0.19
N GLU A 325 6.33 0.10 -0.98
CA GLU A 325 5.84 0.57 -2.27
C GLU A 325 5.14 -0.55 -3.05
N ASN A 326 5.85 -1.62 -3.42
CA ASN A 326 5.31 -2.65 -4.33
C ASN A 326 4.30 -3.60 -3.68
N SER A 327 4.50 -4.00 -2.40
CA SER A 327 3.51 -4.79 -1.66
C SER A 327 2.18 -4.04 -1.53
N TYR A 328 2.25 -2.76 -1.11
CA TYR A 328 1.07 -1.91 -1.02
C TYR A 328 0.37 -1.73 -2.36
N THR A 329 1.14 -1.45 -3.41
CA THR A 329 0.61 -1.31 -4.77
C THR A 329 -0.10 -2.58 -5.22
N SER A 330 0.45 -3.76 -4.91
CA SER A 330 -0.17 -5.05 -5.28
C SER A 330 -1.52 -5.26 -4.60
N GLN A 331 -1.63 -4.91 -3.32
CA GLN A 331 -2.90 -4.96 -2.59
C GLN A 331 -3.94 -4.01 -3.20
N MET A 332 -3.51 -2.79 -3.50
CA MET A 332 -4.36 -1.78 -4.12
C MET A 332 -4.84 -2.20 -5.51
N VAL A 333 -3.98 -2.77 -6.34
CA VAL A 333 -4.32 -3.27 -7.68
C VAL A 333 -5.36 -4.41 -7.58
N ARG A 334 -5.20 -5.35 -6.63
CA ARG A 334 -6.22 -6.39 -6.36
C ARG A 334 -7.55 -5.77 -5.92
N THR A 335 -7.49 -4.79 -5.02
CA THR A 335 -8.68 -4.05 -4.55
C THR A 335 -9.39 -3.34 -5.71
N ILE A 336 -8.68 -2.71 -6.64
CA ILE A 336 -9.26 -2.06 -7.83
C ILE A 336 -10.09 -3.06 -8.64
N LYS A 337 -9.54 -4.25 -8.93
CA LYS A 337 -10.23 -5.26 -9.71
C LYS A 337 -11.48 -5.76 -9.00
N TYR A 338 -11.34 -6.18 -7.75
CA TYR A 338 -12.45 -6.63 -6.92
C TYR A 338 -13.56 -5.59 -6.85
N PHE A 339 -13.20 -4.34 -6.57
CA PHE A 339 -14.15 -3.24 -6.43
C PHE A 339 -14.87 -2.91 -7.74
N ALA A 340 -14.17 -2.97 -8.86
CA ALA A 340 -14.77 -2.73 -10.17
C ALA A 340 -15.76 -3.82 -10.61
N GLU A 341 -15.54 -5.06 -10.15
CA GLU A 341 -16.39 -6.22 -10.48
C GLU A 341 -17.69 -6.28 -9.64
N LEU A 342 -17.80 -5.48 -8.59
CA LEU A 342 -19.05 -5.30 -7.83
C LEU A 342 -20.00 -4.40 -8.64
N ALA A 343 -20.94 -5.02 -9.34
CA ALA A 343 -21.94 -4.36 -10.17
C ALA A 343 -23.22 -4.06 -9.39
#